data_fb303d371fa3609d53e1bb4a48979a3b
#
_entry.id   fb303d371fa3609d53e1bb4a48979a3b
#
_cell.length_a   1.000
_cell.length_b   1.000
_cell.length_c   1.000
_cell.angle_alpha   90.00
_cell.angle_beta   90.00
_cell.angle_gamma   90.00
#
_symmetry.space_group_name_H-M   'P 1'
#
loop_
_entity.id
_entity.type
_entity.pdbx_description
1 polymer ?
#
loop_
_entity_poly.entity_id
_entity_poly.type
_entity_poly.pdbx_seq_one_letter_code
_entity_poly.pdbx_strand_id
1 'polypeptide(L)'
;MLARPTLLSLIAIVAAPATPQTPDPLTQPIVTEHTAEWLAPRPPIKVFGTTYLVGFGGLSVALIDTGQGLILIDGALPQAAPAILANVDKLGFRPSDIKYILSTEPHFDHAGGLAALARDTGATVVASPRGAEGLRTGRLAADDPQRGHDSRFPAIRSVRIIRDGERLTLGNTVITARATPGHTMGSMSWSWRACEGQRCKAIVFAASLNPVSTDNYRFSAPSHNAVVAAFARGQAAMRALPCDILITAHADQDDATERFLTTPGACRAYAASSQRKLAQRLRQEAR
;
A
#
# COMPACT_ATOMS: atom_id res chain seq x y z
N MET A 1 -79.63 -3.07 13.92
CA MET A 1 -78.16 -3.04 14.04
C MET A 1 -77.60 -3.36 12.68
N LEU A 2 -77.12 -2.34 11.97
CA LEU A 2 -76.55 -2.49 10.61
C LEU A 2 -75.02 -2.38 10.73
N ALA A 3 -74.32 -3.51 10.42
CA ALA A 3 -72.88 -3.55 10.39
C ALA A 3 -72.35 -2.84 9.13
N ARG A 4 -71.44 -1.85 9.28
CA ARG A 4 -70.72 -1.20 8.19
C ARG A 4 -69.51 -2.04 7.80
N PRO A 5 -69.24 -2.28 6.49
CA PRO A 5 -67.99 -2.92 6.07
C PRO A 5 -66.85 -1.90 6.07
N THR A 6 -65.75 -2.25 6.70
CA THR A 6 -64.47 -1.50 6.69
C THR A 6 -63.72 -1.90 5.42
N LEU A 7 -63.55 -0.99 4.46
CA LEU A 7 -62.67 -1.18 3.30
C LEU A 7 -61.21 -1.02 3.74
N LEU A 8 -60.44 -2.09 3.68
CA LEU A 8 -58.97 -2.01 3.75
C LEU A 8 -58.44 -1.63 2.36
N SER A 9 -57.91 -0.41 2.24
CA SER A 9 -57.16 -0.02 1.04
C SER A 9 -55.74 -0.59 1.07
N LEU A 10 -55.46 -1.51 0.17
CA LEU A 10 -54.09 -1.97 -0.08
C LEU A 10 -53.33 -0.86 -0.84
N ILE A 11 -52.34 -0.28 -0.21
CA ILE A 11 -51.37 0.63 -0.86
C ILE A 11 -50.30 -0.24 -1.52
N ALA A 12 -50.33 -0.34 -2.83
CA ALA A 12 -49.26 -0.98 -3.60
C ALA A 12 -48.04 -0.05 -3.63
N ILE A 13 -46.96 -0.42 -2.97
CA ILE A 13 -45.66 0.25 -3.05
C ILE A 13 -45.03 -0.17 -4.39
N VAL A 14 -45.08 0.70 -5.38
CA VAL A 14 -44.35 0.53 -6.65
C VAL A 14 -42.86 0.87 -6.36
N ALA A 15 -42.01 -0.13 -6.37
CA ALA A 15 -40.54 0.08 -6.28
C ALA A 15 -40.10 0.80 -7.57
N ALA A 16 -39.53 2.00 -7.43
CA ALA A 16 -38.89 2.71 -8.54
C ALA A 16 -37.70 1.89 -9.09
N PRO A 17 -37.50 1.82 -10.40
CA PRO A 17 -36.36 1.15 -10.98
C PRO A 17 -35.07 1.85 -10.50
N ALA A 18 -34.11 1.04 -10.01
CA ALA A 18 -32.78 1.55 -9.62
C ALA A 18 -32.10 2.13 -10.88
N THR A 19 -31.78 3.41 -10.85
CA THR A 19 -30.95 4.03 -11.89
C THR A 19 -29.57 3.36 -11.90
N PRO A 20 -29.02 2.97 -13.07
CA PRO A 20 -27.69 2.42 -13.15
C PRO A 20 -26.70 3.46 -12.60
N GLN A 21 -25.99 3.10 -11.53
CA GLN A 21 -24.93 3.95 -10.98
C GLN A 21 -23.79 4.03 -11.99
N THR A 22 -23.40 5.25 -12.35
CA THR A 22 -22.21 5.48 -13.15
C THR A 22 -21.00 4.90 -12.39
N PRO A 23 -20.16 4.06 -13.02
CA PRO A 23 -18.98 3.51 -12.36
C PRO A 23 -18.10 4.63 -11.79
N ASP A 24 -17.68 4.47 -10.55
CA ASP A 24 -16.79 5.44 -9.88
C ASP A 24 -15.42 5.47 -10.57
N PRO A 25 -14.98 6.60 -11.13
CA PRO A 25 -13.70 6.69 -11.84
C PRO A 25 -12.48 6.44 -10.96
N LEU A 26 -12.60 6.60 -9.63
CA LEU A 26 -11.50 6.34 -8.69
C LEU A 26 -11.32 4.87 -8.34
N THR A 27 -12.31 4.02 -8.67
CA THR A 27 -12.27 2.58 -8.41
C THR A 27 -12.36 1.76 -9.69
N GLN A 28 -12.14 2.38 -10.86
CA GLN A 28 -12.09 1.67 -12.14
C GLN A 28 -11.06 0.55 -12.09
N PRO A 29 -11.45 -0.71 -12.39
CA PRO A 29 -10.55 -1.84 -12.29
C PRO A 29 -9.34 -1.73 -13.23
N ILE A 30 -8.16 -1.93 -12.67
CA ILE A 30 -6.95 -2.26 -13.44
C ILE A 30 -6.80 -3.79 -13.35
N VAL A 31 -6.79 -4.44 -14.50
CA VAL A 31 -6.72 -5.89 -14.60
C VAL A 31 -5.39 -6.29 -15.22
N THR A 32 -4.63 -7.15 -14.52
CA THR A 32 -3.39 -7.75 -14.95
C THR A 32 -3.47 -9.27 -14.75
N GLU A 33 -2.52 -10.01 -15.25
CA GLU A 33 -2.40 -11.46 -15.00
C GLU A 33 -2.29 -11.82 -13.50
N HIS A 34 -1.77 -10.89 -12.68
CA HIS A 34 -1.60 -11.05 -11.25
C HIS A 34 -2.82 -10.61 -10.42
N THR A 35 -3.83 -9.97 -11.02
CA THR A 35 -4.93 -9.35 -10.26
C THR A 35 -5.65 -10.32 -9.33
N ALA A 36 -5.91 -11.55 -9.78
CA ALA A 36 -6.61 -12.55 -8.98
C ALA A 36 -5.80 -12.97 -7.74
N GLU A 37 -4.49 -13.14 -7.88
CA GLU A 37 -3.57 -13.45 -6.79
C GLU A 37 -3.42 -12.26 -5.84
N TRP A 38 -3.14 -11.08 -6.40
CA TRP A 38 -2.93 -9.87 -5.63
C TRP A 38 -4.12 -9.48 -4.78
N LEU A 39 -5.35 -9.61 -5.32
CA LEU A 39 -6.59 -9.29 -4.62
C LEU A 39 -7.30 -10.51 -4.03
N ALA A 40 -6.59 -11.64 -3.86
CA ALA A 40 -7.17 -12.81 -3.19
C ALA A 40 -7.72 -12.40 -1.82
N PRO A 41 -9.04 -12.55 -1.57
CA PRO A 41 -9.67 -12.06 -0.34
C PRO A 41 -9.04 -12.69 0.91
N ARG A 42 -8.75 -11.86 1.90
CA ARG A 42 -8.26 -12.30 3.21
C ARG A 42 -8.99 -11.55 4.31
N PRO A 43 -9.31 -12.21 5.42
CA PRO A 43 -9.78 -11.50 6.60
C PRO A 43 -8.67 -10.62 7.16
N PRO A 44 -9.02 -9.51 7.85
CA PRO A 44 -8.02 -8.74 8.56
C PRO A 44 -7.37 -9.58 9.66
N ILE A 45 -6.07 -9.38 9.88
CA ILE A 45 -5.33 -10.07 10.93
C ILE A 45 -4.56 -9.07 11.78
N LYS A 46 -4.44 -9.38 13.07
CA LYS A 46 -3.57 -8.65 13.99
C LYS A 46 -2.12 -9.09 13.77
N VAL A 47 -1.21 -8.12 13.64
CA VAL A 47 0.23 -8.35 13.52
C VAL A 47 0.89 -8.33 14.89
N PHE A 48 0.85 -7.17 15.56
CA PHE A 48 1.36 -6.98 16.92
C PHE A 48 0.89 -5.63 17.49
N GLY A 49 0.60 -5.58 18.79
CA GLY A 49 0.08 -4.38 19.44
C GLY A 49 -1.23 -3.94 18.80
N THR A 50 -1.24 -2.73 18.28
CA THR A 50 -2.37 -2.11 17.57
C THR A 50 -2.14 -2.05 16.05
N THR A 51 -1.30 -2.93 15.51
CA THR A 51 -1.03 -3.04 14.09
C THR A 51 -1.77 -4.23 13.49
N TYR A 52 -2.43 -4.00 12.35
CA TYR A 52 -3.24 -4.98 11.62
C TYR A 52 -2.86 -4.99 10.14
N LEU A 53 -3.11 -6.10 9.44
CA LEU A 53 -3.17 -6.16 7.98
C LEU A 53 -4.63 -6.21 7.54
N VAL A 54 -5.02 -5.30 6.66
CA VAL A 54 -6.37 -5.15 6.11
C VAL A 54 -6.41 -5.33 4.59
N GLY A 55 -5.26 -5.69 3.98
CA GLY A 55 -5.12 -5.95 2.55
C GLY A 55 -5.51 -7.38 2.16
N PHE A 56 -4.81 -7.92 1.17
CA PHE A 56 -5.17 -9.11 0.42
C PHE A 56 -4.12 -10.21 0.53
N GLY A 57 -4.32 -11.31 -0.21
CA GLY A 57 -3.38 -12.42 -0.25
C GLY A 57 -2.02 -12.05 -0.83
N GLY A 58 -1.99 -11.26 -1.92
CA GLY A 58 -0.77 -10.85 -2.59
C GLY A 58 -0.32 -9.42 -2.28
N LEU A 59 -1.24 -8.49 -1.95
CA LEU A 59 -0.92 -7.08 -1.65
C LEU A 59 -1.17 -6.75 -0.18
N SER A 60 -0.14 -6.30 0.48
CA SER A 60 -0.23 -5.86 1.87
C SER A 60 -0.77 -4.43 1.98
N VAL A 61 -1.70 -4.23 2.91
CA VAL A 61 -2.15 -2.93 3.38
C VAL A 61 -2.17 -2.99 4.89
N ALA A 62 -1.43 -2.12 5.57
CA ALA A 62 -1.37 -2.10 7.02
C ALA A 62 -2.26 -1.01 7.61
N LEU A 63 -2.88 -1.31 8.75
CA LEU A 63 -3.65 -0.37 9.56
C LEU A 63 -3.06 -0.30 10.96
N ILE A 64 -2.87 0.91 11.47
CA ILE A 64 -2.32 1.16 12.80
C ILE A 64 -3.31 2.01 13.60
N ASP A 65 -3.81 1.47 14.70
CA ASP A 65 -4.59 2.24 15.66
C ASP A 65 -3.66 2.97 16.63
N THR A 66 -3.75 4.30 16.64
CA THR A 66 -2.88 5.18 17.43
C THR A 66 -3.55 5.68 18.70
N GLY A 67 -4.78 5.25 18.98
CA GLY A 67 -5.59 5.75 20.09
C GLY A 67 -6.20 7.15 19.86
N GLN A 68 -5.78 7.87 18.80
CA GLN A 68 -6.34 9.17 18.40
C GLN A 68 -6.67 9.22 16.91
N GLY A 69 -6.92 8.08 16.30
CA GLY A 69 -7.21 7.89 14.91
C GLY A 69 -6.33 6.80 14.32
N LEU A 70 -6.52 6.55 13.03
CA LEU A 70 -5.88 5.45 12.32
C LEU A 70 -4.88 5.96 11.28
N ILE A 71 -3.84 5.17 11.05
CA ILE A 71 -2.91 5.35 9.93
C ILE A 71 -3.00 4.12 9.04
N LEU A 72 -3.24 4.32 7.76
CA LEU A 72 -3.22 3.28 6.73
C LEU A 72 -1.91 3.35 5.95
N ILE A 73 -1.37 2.21 5.52
CA ILE A 73 -0.19 2.15 4.64
C ILE A 73 -0.56 1.39 3.38
N ASP A 74 -0.44 2.05 2.24
CA ASP A 74 -0.84 1.66 0.88
C ASP A 74 -2.35 1.50 0.66
N GLY A 75 -2.74 1.29 -0.59
CA GLY A 75 -4.12 1.22 -1.03
C GLY A 75 -4.41 0.16 -2.09
N ALA A 76 -3.41 -0.65 -2.45
CA ALA A 76 -3.53 -1.67 -3.48
C ALA A 76 -4.03 -1.10 -4.84
N LEU A 77 -4.70 -1.94 -5.65
CA LEU A 77 -5.32 -1.56 -6.92
C LEU A 77 -6.52 -0.61 -6.70
N PRO A 78 -6.95 0.19 -7.70
CA PRO A 78 -8.09 1.11 -7.56
C PRO A 78 -9.36 0.43 -7.05
N GLN A 79 -9.70 -0.73 -7.60
CA GLN A 79 -10.89 -1.51 -7.22
C GLN A 79 -10.82 -2.14 -5.82
N ALA A 80 -9.66 -2.08 -5.16
CA ALA A 80 -9.46 -2.65 -3.83
C ALA A 80 -10.01 -1.78 -2.70
N ALA A 81 -10.17 -0.47 -2.93
CA ALA A 81 -10.52 0.49 -1.89
C ALA A 81 -11.77 0.12 -1.07
N PRO A 82 -12.90 -0.30 -1.67
CA PRO A 82 -14.08 -0.70 -0.89
C PRO A 82 -13.83 -1.91 0.01
N ALA A 83 -13.04 -2.90 -0.44
CA ALA A 83 -12.74 -4.09 0.34
C ALA A 83 -11.77 -3.79 1.50
N ILE A 84 -10.83 -2.86 1.32
CA ILE A 84 -9.97 -2.37 2.40
C ILE A 84 -10.82 -1.71 3.50
N LEU A 85 -11.75 -0.81 3.14
CA LEU A 85 -12.63 -0.16 4.10
C LEU A 85 -13.55 -1.16 4.81
N ALA A 86 -14.07 -2.17 4.10
CA ALA A 86 -14.84 -3.25 4.69
C ALA A 86 -14.00 -4.08 5.70
N ASN A 87 -12.72 -4.26 5.46
CA ASN A 87 -11.82 -4.93 6.41
C ASN A 87 -11.52 -4.04 7.63
N VAL A 88 -11.48 -2.71 7.47
CA VAL A 88 -11.39 -1.75 8.59
C VAL A 88 -12.64 -1.85 9.46
N ASP A 89 -13.85 -1.87 8.85
CA ASP A 89 -15.12 -2.03 9.56
C ASP A 89 -15.20 -3.35 10.33
N LYS A 90 -14.71 -4.46 9.77
CA LYS A 90 -14.66 -5.77 10.46
C LYS A 90 -13.80 -5.76 11.73
N LEU A 91 -12.83 -4.85 11.84
CA LEU A 91 -12.05 -4.63 13.06
C LEU A 91 -12.77 -3.73 14.06
N GLY A 92 -13.97 -3.23 13.74
CA GLY A 92 -14.75 -2.33 14.58
C GLY A 92 -14.33 -0.86 14.49
N PHE A 93 -13.49 -0.49 13.51
CA PHE A 93 -13.08 0.89 13.27
C PHE A 93 -13.97 1.54 12.20
N ARG A 94 -14.10 2.86 12.26
CA ARG A 94 -14.81 3.62 11.22
C ARG A 94 -13.80 4.11 10.17
N PRO A 95 -14.10 4.03 8.87
CA PRO A 95 -13.26 4.60 7.81
C PRO A 95 -12.87 6.07 8.04
N SER A 96 -13.77 6.88 8.60
CA SER A 96 -13.53 8.30 8.94
C SER A 96 -12.50 8.52 10.07
N ASP A 97 -12.11 7.47 10.79
CA ASP A 97 -11.06 7.54 11.80
C ASP A 97 -9.65 7.47 11.19
N ILE A 98 -9.51 7.09 9.91
CA ILE A 98 -8.25 7.13 9.18
C ILE A 98 -7.86 8.60 8.93
N LYS A 99 -6.73 9.03 9.52
CA LYS A 99 -6.24 10.42 9.44
C LYS A 99 -5.12 10.58 8.42
N TYR A 100 -4.31 9.53 8.25
CA TYR A 100 -3.22 9.51 7.29
C TYR A 100 -3.23 8.22 6.48
N ILE A 101 -2.90 8.35 5.20
CA ILE A 101 -2.61 7.23 4.31
C ILE A 101 -1.18 7.43 3.80
N LEU A 102 -0.29 6.49 4.14
CA LEU A 102 1.11 6.55 3.78
C LEU A 102 1.34 5.72 2.51
N SER A 103 1.99 6.30 1.52
CA SER A 103 2.32 5.59 0.27
C SER A 103 3.74 5.06 0.32
N THR A 104 3.93 3.80 -0.05
CA THR A 104 5.27 3.23 -0.21
C THR A 104 5.89 3.63 -1.54
N GLU A 105 5.14 3.57 -2.62
CA GLU A 105 5.62 3.81 -3.98
C GLU A 105 4.48 4.19 -4.93
N PRO A 106 4.76 4.97 -6.00
CA PRO A 106 3.74 5.45 -6.91
C PRO A 106 3.45 4.46 -8.05
N HIS A 107 3.27 3.18 -7.74
CA HIS A 107 2.82 2.16 -8.66
C HIS A 107 1.33 1.86 -8.46
N PHE A 108 0.65 1.44 -9.54
CA PHE A 108 -0.81 1.28 -9.56
C PHE A 108 -1.33 0.22 -8.58
N ASP A 109 -0.51 -0.75 -8.26
CA ASP A 109 -0.81 -1.86 -7.34
C ASP A 109 -0.58 -1.51 -5.85
N HIS A 110 0.01 -0.36 -5.57
CA HIS A 110 0.18 0.21 -4.22
C HIS A 110 -0.60 1.51 -4.05
N ALA A 111 -0.56 2.37 -5.07
CA ALA A 111 -1.14 3.69 -5.04
C ALA A 111 -2.53 3.77 -5.68
N GLY A 112 -2.99 2.72 -6.35
CA GLY A 112 -4.22 2.74 -7.14
C GLY A 112 -5.46 3.10 -6.35
N GLY A 113 -5.62 2.53 -5.15
CA GLY A 113 -6.77 2.78 -4.28
C GLY A 113 -6.67 4.05 -3.45
N LEU A 114 -5.50 4.72 -3.39
CA LEU A 114 -5.27 5.84 -2.47
C LEU A 114 -6.22 7.02 -2.71
N ALA A 115 -6.55 7.33 -3.96
CA ALA A 115 -7.45 8.44 -4.29
C ALA A 115 -8.88 8.21 -3.77
N ALA A 116 -9.42 6.99 -3.96
CA ALA A 116 -10.73 6.60 -3.44
C ALA A 116 -10.71 6.57 -1.91
N LEU A 117 -9.70 5.94 -1.32
CA LEU A 117 -9.53 5.88 0.15
C LEU A 117 -9.45 7.28 0.75
N ALA A 118 -8.66 8.20 0.17
CA ALA A 118 -8.56 9.57 0.67
C ALA A 118 -9.87 10.34 0.58
N ARG A 119 -10.63 10.18 -0.50
CA ARG A 119 -11.98 10.77 -0.67
C ARG A 119 -12.94 10.25 0.40
N ASP A 120 -12.99 8.92 0.58
CA ASP A 120 -14.01 8.27 1.41
C ASP A 120 -13.73 8.38 2.91
N THR A 121 -12.46 8.61 3.29
CA THR A 121 -12.02 8.75 4.68
C THR A 121 -11.76 10.19 5.10
N GLY A 122 -11.50 11.09 4.16
CA GLY A 122 -10.99 12.44 4.43
C GLY A 122 -9.52 12.47 4.86
N ALA A 123 -8.80 11.36 4.75
CA ALA A 123 -7.41 11.23 5.21
C ALA A 123 -6.42 12.01 4.32
N THR A 124 -5.36 12.50 4.95
CA THR A 124 -4.22 13.13 4.25
C THR A 124 -3.29 12.05 3.71
N VAL A 125 -3.06 12.04 2.38
CA VAL A 125 -2.06 11.18 1.76
C VAL A 125 -0.66 11.75 1.98
N VAL A 126 0.29 10.89 2.39
CA VAL A 126 1.67 11.24 2.72
C VAL A 126 2.61 10.40 1.87
N ALA A 127 3.60 11.05 1.23
CA ALA A 127 4.58 10.36 0.39
C ALA A 127 5.94 11.07 0.39
N SER A 128 6.97 10.38 -0.12
CA SER A 128 8.25 10.99 -0.42
C SER A 128 8.12 12.11 -1.47
N PRO A 129 9.09 13.03 -1.60
CA PRO A 129 9.04 14.04 -2.66
C PRO A 129 8.86 13.45 -4.05
N ARG A 130 9.63 12.41 -4.40
CA ARG A 130 9.56 11.73 -5.71
C ARG A 130 8.29 10.87 -5.84
N GLY A 131 7.84 10.21 -4.76
CA GLY A 131 6.56 9.51 -4.75
C GLY A 131 5.39 10.44 -5.00
N ALA A 132 5.39 11.63 -4.39
CA ALA A 132 4.35 12.64 -4.58
C ALA A 132 4.24 13.15 -6.04
N GLU A 133 5.34 13.18 -6.80
CA GLU A 133 5.30 13.52 -8.24
C GLU A 133 4.46 12.49 -9.01
N GLY A 134 4.72 11.19 -8.79
CA GLY A 134 3.95 10.10 -9.40
C GLY A 134 2.48 10.10 -8.97
N LEU A 135 2.21 10.27 -7.65
CA LEU A 135 0.84 10.33 -7.12
C LEU A 135 0.03 11.48 -7.70
N ARG A 136 0.63 12.67 -7.87
CA ARG A 136 -0.07 13.84 -8.43
C ARG A 136 -0.43 13.70 -9.90
N THR A 137 0.33 12.93 -10.64
CA THR A 137 0.11 12.71 -12.08
C THR A 137 -0.65 11.41 -12.37
N GLY A 138 -0.70 10.47 -11.43
CA GLY A 138 -1.19 9.11 -11.66
C GLY A 138 -0.35 8.34 -12.68
N ARG A 139 0.94 8.65 -12.79
CA ARG A 139 1.84 8.09 -13.80
C ARG A 139 3.21 7.77 -13.22
N LEU A 140 3.89 6.80 -13.83
CA LEU A 140 5.26 6.48 -13.52
C LEU A 140 6.21 7.64 -13.90
N ALA A 141 7.24 7.83 -13.08
CA ALA A 141 8.28 8.83 -13.35
C ALA A 141 9.08 8.50 -14.62
N ALA A 142 9.81 9.49 -15.15
CA ALA A 142 10.58 9.31 -16.39
C ALA A 142 11.72 8.30 -16.24
N ASP A 143 12.26 8.17 -15.03
CA ASP A 143 13.37 7.29 -14.67
C ASP A 143 12.91 5.97 -14.01
N ASP A 144 11.60 5.67 -14.05
CA ASP A 144 11.07 4.43 -13.51
C ASP A 144 11.39 3.25 -14.44
N PRO A 145 11.99 2.14 -13.92
CA PRO A 145 12.30 0.97 -14.72
C PRO A 145 11.09 0.29 -15.38
N GLN A 146 9.90 0.51 -14.83
CA GLN A 146 8.64 -0.05 -15.33
C GLN A 146 7.89 0.91 -16.25
N ARG A 147 8.47 2.07 -16.56
CA ARG A 147 7.88 3.02 -17.51
C ARG A 147 7.76 2.40 -18.90
N GLY A 148 6.58 2.38 -19.45
CA GLY A 148 6.26 1.74 -20.73
C GLY A 148 5.11 0.76 -20.61
N HIS A 149 4.84 0.24 -19.42
CA HIS A 149 3.53 -0.30 -19.10
C HIS A 149 2.52 0.85 -19.03
N ASP A 150 1.34 0.70 -19.60
CA ASP A 150 0.26 1.71 -19.48
C ASP A 150 -0.39 1.63 -18.08
N SER A 151 0.41 1.91 -17.08
CA SER A 151 0.08 1.74 -15.66
C SER A 151 -0.37 3.07 -15.04
N ARG A 152 -1.49 3.61 -15.55
CA ARG A 152 -2.10 4.81 -14.97
C ARG A 152 -2.98 4.42 -13.79
N PHE A 153 -3.01 5.28 -12.78
CA PHE A 153 -3.90 5.14 -11.63
C PHE A 153 -4.52 6.50 -11.28
N PRO A 154 -5.61 6.54 -10.48
CA PRO A 154 -6.25 7.78 -10.11
C PRO A 154 -5.29 8.75 -9.40
N ALA A 155 -5.12 9.96 -9.95
CA ALA A 155 -4.21 10.97 -9.44
C ALA A 155 -4.70 11.58 -8.12
N ILE A 156 -3.77 11.98 -7.25
CA ILE A 156 -4.02 12.58 -5.95
C ILE A 156 -3.41 13.99 -5.94
N ARG A 157 -4.24 15.01 -6.01
CA ARG A 157 -3.76 16.40 -6.12
C ARG A 157 -3.05 16.91 -4.88
N SER A 158 -3.58 16.59 -3.70
CA SER A 158 -3.03 17.03 -2.42
C SER A 158 -2.27 15.90 -1.75
N VAL A 159 -0.93 16.01 -1.73
CA VAL A 159 -0.04 15.04 -1.07
C VAL A 159 0.88 15.81 -0.14
N ARG A 160 0.86 15.44 1.15
CA ARG A 160 1.83 15.91 2.14
C ARG A 160 3.16 15.23 1.89
N ILE A 161 4.20 16.03 1.77
CA ILE A 161 5.56 15.50 1.56
C ILE A 161 6.20 15.22 2.92
N ILE A 162 6.88 14.07 2.99
CA ILE A 162 7.73 13.68 4.11
C ILE A 162 9.09 13.21 3.56
N ARG A 163 10.18 13.54 4.23
CA ARG A 163 11.54 13.18 3.80
C ARG A 163 12.08 12.02 4.64
N ASP A 164 13.17 11.43 4.15
CA ASP A 164 13.90 10.40 4.88
C ASP A 164 14.25 10.87 6.30
N GLY A 165 14.02 9.99 7.27
CA GLY A 165 14.25 10.26 8.69
C GLY A 165 13.18 11.12 9.37
N GLU A 166 12.30 11.80 8.63
CA GLU A 166 11.21 12.59 9.22
C GLU A 166 10.19 11.68 9.91
N ARG A 167 9.53 12.23 10.93
CA ARG A 167 8.61 11.51 11.80
C ARG A 167 7.19 12.06 11.67
N LEU A 168 6.23 11.15 11.53
CA LEU A 168 4.80 11.43 11.61
C LEU A 168 4.28 10.93 12.96
N THR A 169 3.71 11.81 13.75
CA THR A 169 3.11 11.47 15.05
C THR A 169 1.60 11.58 14.96
N LEU A 170 0.90 10.56 15.42
CA LEU A 170 -0.54 10.57 15.68
C LEU A 170 -0.80 9.76 16.95
N GLY A 171 -1.49 10.34 17.92
CA GLY A 171 -1.75 9.70 19.22
C GLY A 171 -0.46 9.20 19.88
N ASN A 172 -0.43 7.94 20.25
CA ASN A 172 0.71 7.28 20.89
C ASN A 172 1.72 6.68 19.90
N THR A 173 1.52 6.87 18.60
CA THR A 173 2.34 6.24 17.56
C THR A 173 3.20 7.28 16.85
N VAL A 174 4.48 6.93 16.68
CA VAL A 174 5.44 7.69 15.87
C VAL A 174 5.95 6.80 14.76
N ILE A 175 5.61 7.16 13.52
CA ILE A 175 6.12 6.49 12.32
C ILE A 175 7.27 7.30 11.74
N THR A 176 8.37 6.62 11.40
CA THR A 176 9.53 7.24 10.75
C THR A 176 9.56 6.84 9.29
N ALA A 177 9.66 7.83 8.40
CA ALA A 177 9.89 7.64 6.98
C ALA A 177 11.32 7.14 6.74
N ARG A 178 11.49 6.12 5.89
CA ARG A 178 12.75 5.48 5.56
C ARG A 178 12.89 5.35 4.05
N ALA A 179 13.65 6.23 3.42
CA ALA A 179 13.87 6.15 1.99
C ALA A 179 14.57 4.85 1.62
N THR A 180 13.91 4.05 0.78
CA THR A 180 14.44 2.78 0.26
C THR A 180 14.33 2.77 -1.27
N PRO A 181 15.01 3.73 -1.96
CA PRO A 181 14.90 3.87 -3.41
C PRO A 181 15.54 2.69 -4.14
N GLY A 182 15.13 2.50 -5.40
CA GLY A 182 15.65 1.47 -6.31
C GLY A 182 14.56 0.91 -7.19
N HIS A 183 13.56 0.27 -6.62
CA HIS A 183 12.37 -0.18 -7.35
C HIS A 183 11.65 1.02 -8.00
N THR A 184 11.44 2.08 -7.24
CA THR A 184 11.24 3.44 -7.75
C THR A 184 12.20 4.40 -7.06
N MET A 185 12.45 5.56 -7.67
CA MET A 185 13.24 6.62 -7.04
C MET A 185 12.50 7.28 -5.86
N GLY A 186 11.20 7.03 -5.75
CA GLY A 186 10.32 7.55 -4.72
C GLY A 186 9.97 6.57 -3.61
N SER A 187 10.47 5.33 -3.66
CA SER A 187 10.12 4.30 -2.68
C SER A 187 10.48 4.70 -1.25
N MET A 188 9.50 4.55 -0.36
CA MET A 188 9.57 4.90 1.06
C MET A 188 9.04 3.74 1.90
N SER A 189 9.88 3.18 2.72
CA SER A 189 9.48 2.23 3.76
C SER A 189 9.09 2.98 5.03
N TRP A 190 8.29 2.35 5.88
CA TRP A 190 7.77 2.97 7.10
C TRP A 190 8.17 2.13 8.30
N SER A 191 8.68 2.76 9.35
CA SER A 191 9.11 2.06 10.56
C SER A 191 8.51 2.68 11.80
N TRP A 192 8.03 1.85 12.73
CA TRP A 192 7.49 2.27 14.01
C TRP A 192 7.75 1.24 15.10
N ARG A 193 7.45 1.60 16.32
CA ARG A 193 7.46 0.70 17.47
C ARG A 193 6.03 0.47 17.94
N ALA A 194 5.64 -0.79 18.06
CA ALA A 194 4.39 -1.20 18.66
C ALA A 194 4.64 -1.97 19.95
N CYS A 195 3.73 -1.88 20.93
CA CYS A 195 3.88 -2.50 22.22
C CYS A 195 2.62 -3.27 22.65
N GLU A 196 2.80 -4.36 23.37
CA GLU A 196 1.80 -5.10 24.14
C GLU A 196 2.26 -5.18 25.59
N GLY A 197 1.72 -4.30 26.41
CA GLY A 197 2.24 -4.06 27.76
C GLY A 197 3.70 -3.60 27.70
N GLN A 198 4.60 -4.33 28.35
CA GLN A 198 6.05 -4.01 28.36
C GLN A 198 6.82 -4.59 27.16
N ARG A 199 6.21 -5.48 26.38
CA ARG A 199 6.84 -6.04 25.19
C ARG A 199 6.66 -5.11 24.03
N CYS A 200 7.75 -4.60 23.49
CA CYS A 200 7.72 -3.74 22.31
C CYS A 200 8.53 -4.35 21.17
N LYS A 201 8.06 -4.16 19.93
CA LYS A 201 8.70 -4.61 18.70
C LYS A 201 8.86 -3.48 17.71
N ALA A 202 9.99 -3.46 17.02
CA ALA A 202 10.21 -2.63 15.85
C ALA A 202 9.55 -3.27 14.64
N ILE A 203 8.61 -2.58 14.01
CA ILE A 203 7.90 -3.03 12.82
C ILE A 203 8.37 -2.19 11.63
N VAL A 204 8.60 -2.85 10.50
CA VAL A 204 8.91 -2.22 9.23
C VAL A 204 7.87 -2.66 8.19
N PHE A 205 7.22 -1.70 7.55
CA PHE A 205 6.51 -1.93 6.31
C PHE A 205 7.44 -1.51 5.17
N ALA A 206 7.92 -2.49 4.42
CA ALA A 206 8.91 -2.28 3.37
C ALA A 206 8.22 -1.99 2.04
N ALA A 207 8.64 -0.92 1.37
CA ALA A 207 8.41 -0.74 -0.05
C ALA A 207 9.08 -1.86 -0.85
N SER A 208 8.63 -2.10 -2.08
CA SER A 208 9.27 -3.05 -2.97
C SER A 208 10.73 -2.71 -3.18
N LEU A 209 11.57 -3.74 -3.21
CA LEU A 209 13.02 -3.59 -3.40
C LEU A 209 13.54 -4.58 -4.46
N ASN A 210 12.66 -5.18 -5.23
CA ASN A 210 12.99 -6.09 -6.32
C ASN A 210 13.26 -5.33 -7.64
N PRO A 211 14.22 -5.79 -8.48
CA PRO A 211 14.58 -5.14 -9.73
C PRO A 211 13.64 -5.55 -10.88
N VAL A 212 12.38 -5.15 -10.80
CA VAL A 212 11.39 -5.32 -11.87
C VAL A 212 11.52 -4.20 -12.87
N SER A 213 11.36 -4.51 -14.15
CA SER A 213 11.41 -3.55 -15.25
C SER A 213 10.61 -4.03 -16.46
N THR A 214 10.38 -3.16 -17.43
CA THR A 214 9.93 -3.57 -18.77
C THR A 214 11.00 -4.40 -19.47
N ASP A 215 10.62 -5.16 -20.50
CA ASP A 215 11.53 -6.04 -21.25
C ASP A 215 12.68 -5.28 -21.92
N ASN A 216 12.42 -4.05 -22.37
CA ASN A 216 13.40 -3.20 -23.05
C ASN A 216 14.30 -2.41 -22.09
N TYR A 217 14.06 -2.46 -20.79
CA TYR A 217 14.86 -1.74 -19.79
C TYR A 217 16.05 -2.61 -19.37
N ARG A 218 17.26 -2.02 -19.45
CA ARG A 218 18.49 -2.69 -19.01
C ARG A 218 19.11 -1.93 -17.84
N PHE A 219 19.17 -2.54 -16.68
CA PHE A 219 19.86 -1.98 -15.52
C PHE A 219 21.35 -1.75 -15.78
N SER A 220 21.97 -2.56 -16.66
CA SER A 220 23.38 -2.46 -17.05
C SER A 220 23.70 -1.28 -17.97
N ALA A 221 22.68 -0.61 -18.53
CA ALA A 221 22.92 0.55 -19.41
C ALA A 221 23.52 1.72 -18.61
N PRO A 222 24.55 2.43 -19.12
CA PRO A 222 25.17 3.55 -18.41
C PRO A 222 24.19 4.66 -18.01
N SER A 223 23.14 4.89 -18.81
CA SER A 223 22.05 5.82 -18.49
C SER A 223 21.26 5.46 -17.25
N HIS A 224 21.31 4.20 -16.78
CA HIS A 224 20.56 3.68 -15.62
C HIS A 224 21.43 3.49 -14.36
N ASN A 225 22.69 3.92 -14.39
CA ASN A 225 23.59 3.85 -13.23
C ASN A 225 23.02 4.50 -11.98
N ALA A 226 22.23 5.58 -12.13
CA ALA A 226 21.57 6.25 -11.01
C ALA A 226 20.56 5.35 -10.29
N VAL A 227 19.82 4.51 -11.03
CA VAL A 227 18.85 3.54 -10.49
C VAL A 227 19.57 2.41 -9.77
N VAL A 228 20.64 1.86 -10.36
CA VAL A 228 21.47 0.82 -9.71
C VAL A 228 22.08 1.36 -8.40
N ALA A 229 22.59 2.60 -8.41
CA ALA A 229 23.08 3.25 -7.21
C ALA A 229 21.95 3.51 -6.18
N ALA A 230 20.73 3.78 -6.64
CA ALA A 230 19.57 3.92 -5.76
C ALA A 230 19.23 2.59 -5.06
N PHE A 231 19.23 1.47 -5.78
CA PHE A 231 19.08 0.14 -5.17
C PHE A 231 20.13 -0.11 -4.06
N ALA A 232 21.39 0.22 -4.33
CA ALA A 232 22.45 0.04 -3.32
C ALA A 232 22.16 0.86 -2.04
N ARG A 233 21.67 2.10 -2.18
CA ARG A 233 21.26 2.94 -1.04
C ARG A 233 20.04 2.36 -0.33
N GLY A 234 19.00 1.96 -1.05
CA GLY A 234 17.78 1.37 -0.48
C GLY A 234 18.06 0.07 0.27
N GLN A 235 18.91 -0.80 -0.29
CA GLN A 235 19.36 -2.04 0.34
C GLN A 235 20.16 -1.77 1.61
N ALA A 236 21.04 -0.78 1.60
CA ALA A 236 21.82 -0.38 2.77
C ALA A 236 20.92 0.18 3.87
N ALA A 237 19.98 1.07 3.51
CA ALA A 237 18.99 1.62 4.43
C ALA A 237 18.14 0.52 5.08
N MET A 238 17.55 -0.39 4.29
CA MET A 238 16.73 -1.50 4.78
C MET A 238 17.53 -2.42 5.74
N ARG A 239 18.77 -2.73 5.39
CA ARG A 239 19.66 -3.58 6.23
C ARG A 239 19.94 -2.98 7.60
N ALA A 240 19.97 -1.66 7.71
CA ALA A 240 20.28 -0.94 8.94
C ALA A 240 19.09 -0.74 9.88
N LEU A 241 17.85 -1.04 9.43
CA LEU A 241 16.67 -0.80 10.27
C LEU A 241 16.60 -1.77 11.45
N PRO A 242 16.24 -1.29 12.65
CA PRO A 242 15.68 -2.13 13.69
C PRO A 242 14.40 -2.80 13.16
N CYS A 243 14.32 -4.14 13.21
CA CYS A 243 13.28 -4.88 12.53
C CYS A 243 13.04 -6.20 13.24
N ASP A 244 12.06 -6.21 14.12
CA ASP A 244 11.55 -7.42 14.78
C ASP A 244 10.42 -8.06 13.96
N ILE A 245 9.69 -7.24 13.19
CA ILE A 245 8.63 -7.67 12.29
C ILE A 245 8.81 -6.93 10.96
N LEU A 246 8.84 -7.70 9.89
CA LEU A 246 8.84 -7.19 8.51
C LEU A 246 7.50 -7.49 7.85
N ILE A 247 6.89 -6.47 7.26
CA ILE A 247 5.75 -6.56 6.34
C ILE A 247 6.27 -6.09 4.98
N THR A 248 6.21 -6.93 3.96
CA THR A 248 6.56 -6.55 2.59
C THR A 248 5.31 -6.07 1.84
N ALA A 249 5.49 -5.16 0.88
CA ALA A 249 4.39 -4.63 0.09
C ALA A 249 3.68 -5.73 -0.73
N HIS A 250 4.42 -6.72 -1.24
CA HIS A 250 3.89 -7.96 -1.79
C HIS A 250 4.25 -9.15 -0.90
N ALA A 251 3.32 -10.08 -0.75
CA ALA A 251 3.51 -11.26 0.10
C ALA A 251 4.54 -12.28 -0.41
N ASP A 252 4.88 -12.23 -1.70
CA ASP A 252 5.85 -13.11 -2.37
C ASP A 252 7.29 -12.58 -2.36
N GLN A 253 7.51 -11.34 -1.91
CA GLN A 253 8.83 -10.71 -2.01
C GLN A 253 9.86 -11.23 -1.01
N ASP A 254 9.43 -11.92 0.01
CA ASP A 254 10.26 -12.37 1.12
C ASP A 254 10.38 -13.89 1.24
N ASP A 255 9.86 -14.65 0.26
CA ASP A 255 9.76 -16.11 0.25
C ASP A 255 8.96 -16.66 1.47
N ALA A 256 8.13 -15.81 2.11
CA ALA A 256 7.36 -16.20 3.27
C ALA A 256 6.03 -16.86 2.88
N THR A 257 5.66 -17.89 3.63
CA THR A 257 4.32 -18.46 3.61
C THR A 257 3.32 -17.66 4.46
N GLU A 258 3.84 -16.77 5.29
CA GLU A 258 3.07 -15.90 6.20
C GLU A 258 3.01 -14.46 5.67
N ARG A 259 1.99 -13.72 6.07
CA ARG A 259 1.74 -12.33 5.62
C ARG A 259 2.71 -11.30 6.21
N PHE A 260 3.55 -11.70 7.12
CA PHE A 260 4.63 -10.89 7.72
C PHE A 260 5.65 -11.81 8.40
N LEU A 261 6.87 -11.35 8.49
CA LEU A 261 7.99 -12.11 9.05
C LEU A 261 8.34 -11.62 10.46
N THR A 262 8.46 -12.57 11.38
CA THR A 262 8.94 -12.34 12.75
C THR A 262 10.35 -12.91 12.98
N THR A 263 10.98 -13.42 11.92
CA THR A 263 12.31 -14.03 11.96
C THR A 263 13.37 -12.97 12.25
N PRO A 264 14.27 -13.19 13.21
CA PRO A 264 15.36 -12.25 13.48
C PRO A 264 16.18 -11.96 12.22
N GLY A 265 16.36 -10.67 11.93
CA GLY A 265 17.11 -10.24 10.75
C GLY A 265 16.32 -10.24 9.43
N ALA A 266 14.99 -10.33 9.45
CA ALA A 266 14.15 -10.33 8.25
C ALA A 266 14.46 -9.16 7.31
N CYS A 267 14.59 -7.93 7.80
CA CYS A 267 14.97 -6.78 6.97
C CYS A 267 16.35 -6.93 6.32
N ARG A 268 17.31 -7.54 7.01
CA ARG A 268 18.63 -7.85 6.43
C ARG A 268 18.55 -8.91 5.35
N ALA A 269 17.74 -9.95 5.58
CA ALA A 269 17.50 -11.01 4.59
C ALA A 269 16.81 -10.47 3.35
N TYR A 270 15.79 -9.61 3.51
CA TYR A 270 15.08 -8.94 2.44
C TYR A 270 16.02 -8.06 1.59
N ALA A 271 16.85 -7.23 2.23
CA ALA A 271 17.87 -6.44 1.54
C ALA A 271 18.89 -7.30 0.78
N ALA A 272 19.33 -8.41 1.39
CA ALA A 272 20.26 -9.35 0.75
C ALA A 272 19.64 -10.08 -0.45
N SER A 273 18.34 -10.45 -0.36
CA SER A 273 17.60 -11.04 -1.48
C SER A 273 17.52 -10.07 -2.65
N SER A 274 17.13 -8.81 -2.38
CA SER A 274 17.13 -7.73 -3.38
C SER A 274 18.50 -7.59 -4.06
N GLN A 275 19.58 -7.57 -3.29
CA GLN A 275 20.94 -7.44 -3.80
C GLN A 275 21.31 -8.61 -4.74
N ARG A 276 20.95 -9.84 -4.37
CA ARG A 276 21.18 -11.02 -5.23
C ARG A 276 20.39 -10.96 -6.52
N LYS A 277 19.09 -10.58 -6.45
CA LYS A 277 18.21 -10.44 -7.62
C LYS A 277 18.77 -9.41 -8.61
N LEU A 278 19.20 -8.24 -8.12
CA LEU A 278 19.81 -7.20 -8.97
C LEU A 278 21.14 -7.65 -9.57
N ALA A 279 22.02 -8.27 -8.80
CA ALA A 279 23.28 -8.80 -9.30
C ALA A 279 23.08 -9.90 -10.35
N GLN A 280 22.05 -10.74 -10.18
CA GLN A 280 21.68 -11.75 -11.18
C GLN A 280 21.21 -11.09 -12.48
N ARG A 281 20.34 -10.07 -12.38
CA ARG A 281 19.84 -9.32 -13.55
C ARG A 281 20.99 -8.67 -14.32
N LEU A 282 21.89 -7.97 -13.63
CA LEU A 282 23.07 -7.35 -14.27
C LEU A 282 23.96 -8.38 -14.99
N ARG A 283 24.17 -9.57 -14.40
CA ARG A 283 24.93 -10.65 -15.07
C ARG A 283 24.21 -11.21 -16.31
N GLN A 284 22.88 -11.30 -16.29
CA GLN A 284 22.08 -11.74 -17.44
C GLN A 284 22.13 -10.74 -18.59
N GLU A 285 22.14 -9.46 -18.28
CA GLU A 285 22.22 -8.38 -19.26
C GLU A 285 23.61 -8.17 -19.86
N ALA A 286 24.66 -8.67 -19.23
CA ALA A 286 26.05 -8.62 -19.72
C ALA A 286 26.38 -9.74 -20.72
N ARG A 287 25.48 -10.68 -20.95
CA ARG A 287 25.59 -11.78 -21.92
C ARG A 287 24.97 -11.39 -23.27
#